data_62c7b8917b2e9c9fad4820e724ccb80e
#
_entry.id   62c7b8917b2e9c9fad4820e724ccb80e
#
_cell.length_a   1.000
_cell.length_b   1.000
_cell.length_c   1.000
_cell.angle_alpha   90.00
_cell.angle_beta   90.00
_cell.angle_gamma   90.00
#
_symmetry.space_group_name_H-M   'P 1'
#
loop_
_entity.id
_entity.type
_entity.pdbx_description
1 polymer ?
#
loop_
_entity_poly.entity_id
_entity_poly.type
_entity_poly.pdbx_seq_one_letter_code
_entity_poly.pdbx_strand_id
1 'polypeptide(L)'
;MNSIFLRIYGGVAAVLVLVALLGGGGLHLLNEVRADQHRETLAGGTFRLMAHNMQSMTAVERRQAANLWGRLLGIPLRVRTLSDVNLDSRLEARLLRGQVLVESLHPGRVTVFALVSSSDRLVLTGDVEQLSEQLARATVYLLIDELVRYPQEEQPQRLAELKKRYGFGYELSLLRRDSASLDDDQRRRLDEGDTVMALDRGGDAIRVFAAIAGTPWIMQLGPLYQMNPYPAQLLLLIGLLGLSLIGLTVYLLVSQLEQRLRELEGAATRIAGGDLEARVPDAGTDSVGRLAAAFNDMAKHLQRLLAVQREIVSAVAHELRTPVARLRFGLEMAGDAEDAATRRKYLDGMDVDIEDLDRLVDEMLVYTRLE
;
A
#
# COMPACT_ATOMS: atom_id res chain seq x y z
N MET A 1 -4.82 -17.14 -25.36
CA MET A 1 -3.67 -17.65 -24.57
C MET A 1 -3.85 -17.20 -23.12
N ASN A 2 -4.63 -17.97 -22.33
CA ASN A 2 -4.77 -17.72 -20.89
C ASN A 2 -3.70 -18.53 -20.15
N SER A 3 -2.49 -18.05 -20.15
CA SER A 3 -1.38 -18.68 -19.42
C SER A 3 -1.57 -18.40 -17.93
N ILE A 4 -1.40 -19.40 -17.07
CA ILE A 4 -1.32 -19.26 -15.60
C ILE A 4 -0.28 -18.20 -15.24
N PHE A 5 0.83 -18.14 -16.00
CA PHE A 5 1.83 -17.10 -15.91
C PHE A 5 1.22 -15.69 -16.02
N LEU A 6 0.35 -15.44 -17.02
CA LEU A 6 -0.26 -14.13 -17.21
C LEU A 6 -1.17 -13.75 -16.04
N ARG A 7 -1.87 -14.70 -15.42
CA ARG A 7 -2.70 -14.46 -14.23
C ARG A 7 -1.85 -14.17 -13.00
N ILE A 8 -0.78 -14.95 -12.77
CA ILE A 8 0.12 -14.72 -11.63
C ILE A 8 0.87 -13.41 -11.79
N TYR A 9 1.54 -13.19 -12.92
CA TYR A 9 2.28 -11.96 -13.18
C TYR A 9 1.36 -10.74 -13.25
N GLY A 10 0.20 -10.86 -13.89
CA GLY A 10 -0.79 -9.79 -13.95
C GLY A 10 -1.37 -9.45 -12.59
N GLY A 11 -1.65 -10.44 -11.74
CA GLY A 11 -2.10 -10.25 -10.36
C GLY A 11 -1.05 -9.56 -9.49
N VAL A 12 0.19 -10.04 -9.54
CA VAL A 12 1.32 -9.42 -8.81
C VAL A 12 1.59 -8.01 -9.33
N ALA A 13 1.60 -7.80 -10.65
CA ALA A 13 1.79 -6.47 -11.23
C ALA A 13 0.67 -5.50 -10.83
N ALA A 14 -0.59 -5.95 -10.84
CA ALA A 14 -1.73 -5.13 -10.40
C ALA A 14 -1.62 -4.72 -8.92
N VAL A 15 -1.18 -5.64 -8.06
CA VAL A 15 -0.94 -5.35 -6.64
C VAL A 15 0.22 -4.38 -6.46
N LEU A 16 1.32 -4.54 -7.20
CA LEU A 16 2.46 -3.61 -7.19
C LEU A 16 2.02 -2.19 -7.59
N VAL A 17 1.25 -2.07 -8.67
CA VAL A 17 0.71 -0.78 -9.13
C VAL A 17 -0.22 -0.19 -8.08
N LEU A 18 -1.10 -0.98 -7.48
CA LEU A 18 -2.01 -0.54 -6.43
C LEU A 18 -1.25 -0.04 -5.19
N VAL A 19 -0.23 -0.78 -4.74
CA VAL A 19 0.63 -0.39 -3.60
C VAL A 19 1.40 0.90 -3.91
N ALA A 20 1.93 1.03 -5.13
CA ALA A 20 2.63 2.24 -5.56
C ALA A 20 1.70 3.47 -5.61
N LEU A 21 0.48 3.33 -6.14
CA LEU A 21 -0.51 4.39 -6.20
C LEU A 21 -1.03 4.79 -4.82
N LEU A 22 -1.42 3.82 -4.00
CA LEU A 22 -1.91 4.07 -2.64
C LEU A 22 -0.80 4.58 -1.72
N GLY A 23 0.39 4.01 -1.82
CA GLY A 23 1.55 4.45 -1.05
C GLY A 23 2.00 5.85 -1.45
N GLY A 24 2.18 6.10 -2.74
CA GLY A 24 2.56 7.42 -3.26
C GLY A 24 1.50 8.49 -3.02
N GLY A 25 0.23 8.20 -3.31
CA GLY A 25 -0.89 9.11 -3.07
C GLY A 25 -1.12 9.37 -1.58
N GLY A 26 -1.07 8.33 -0.75
CA GLY A 26 -1.18 8.47 0.70
C GLY A 26 -0.04 9.29 1.32
N LEU A 27 1.20 9.05 0.88
CA LEU A 27 2.36 9.86 1.27
C LEU A 27 2.22 11.32 0.87
N HIS A 28 1.76 11.59 -0.34
CA HIS A 28 1.56 12.94 -0.84
C HIS A 28 0.53 13.70 0.02
N LEU A 29 -0.64 13.10 0.25
CA LEU A 29 -1.69 13.68 1.10
C LEU A 29 -1.23 13.90 2.54
N LEU A 30 -0.53 12.92 3.15
CA LEU A 30 0.00 13.05 4.51
C LEU A 30 1.05 14.16 4.61
N ASN A 31 1.91 14.29 3.60
CA ASN A 31 2.91 15.34 3.57
C ASN A 31 2.27 16.73 3.40
N GLU A 32 1.24 16.85 2.58
CA GLU A 32 0.51 18.11 2.41
C GLU A 32 -0.15 18.55 3.73
N VAL A 33 -0.88 17.65 4.39
CA VAL A 33 -1.50 17.94 5.70
C VAL A 33 -0.46 18.29 6.76
N ARG A 34 0.66 17.57 6.83
CA ARG A 34 1.74 17.87 7.77
C ARG A 34 2.43 19.20 7.48
N ALA A 35 2.66 19.49 6.20
CA ALA A 35 3.26 20.75 5.79
C ALA A 35 2.39 21.94 6.19
N ASP A 36 1.08 21.85 5.99
CA ASP A 36 0.15 22.92 6.37
C ASP A 36 0.08 23.10 7.89
N GLN A 37 0.00 22.00 8.67
CA GLN A 37 0.05 22.07 10.12
C GLN A 37 1.37 22.67 10.64
N HIS A 38 2.48 22.30 10.03
CA HIS A 38 3.79 22.85 10.38
C HIS A 38 3.86 24.35 10.07
N ARG A 39 3.38 24.76 8.89
CA ARG A 39 3.29 26.18 8.49
C ARG A 39 2.41 26.99 9.45
N GLU A 40 1.24 26.48 9.83
CA GLU A 40 0.35 27.12 10.81
C GLU A 40 1.03 27.26 12.19
N THR A 41 1.77 26.24 12.60
CA THR A 41 2.51 26.26 13.89
C THR A 41 3.62 27.31 13.88
N LEU A 42 4.40 27.38 12.79
CA LEU A 42 5.48 28.36 12.65
C LEU A 42 4.95 29.81 12.60
N ALA A 43 3.90 30.04 11.83
CA ALA A 43 3.30 31.37 11.70
C ALA A 43 2.52 31.80 12.95
N GLY A 44 1.98 30.81 13.68
CA GLY A 44 0.99 31.03 14.73
C GLY A 44 1.42 32.02 15.81
N GLY A 45 2.60 31.83 16.40
CA GLY A 45 3.10 32.68 17.47
C GLY A 45 3.34 34.12 17.03
N THR A 46 4.04 34.27 15.91
CA THR A 46 4.44 35.57 15.36
C THR A 46 3.23 36.41 14.94
N PHE A 47 2.29 35.83 14.21
CA PHE A 47 1.11 36.56 13.77
C PHE A 47 0.13 36.83 14.90
N ARG A 48 0.02 35.96 15.93
CA ARG A 48 -0.75 36.27 17.16
C ARG A 48 -0.16 37.43 17.91
N LEU A 49 1.16 37.49 18.04
CA LEU A 49 1.83 38.63 18.69
C LEU A 49 1.59 39.94 17.93
N MET A 50 1.76 39.92 16.58
CA MET A 50 1.46 41.11 15.75
C MET A 50 0.00 41.53 15.87
N ALA A 51 -0.94 40.59 15.75
CA ALA A 51 -2.36 40.89 15.85
C ALA A 51 -2.73 41.47 17.26
N HIS A 52 -2.14 40.91 18.31
CA HIS A 52 -2.37 41.42 19.68
C HIS A 52 -1.86 42.86 19.86
N ASN A 53 -0.67 43.16 19.37
CA ASN A 53 -0.09 44.50 19.43
C ASN A 53 -0.93 45.53 18.63
N MET A 54 -1.67 45.10 17.61
CA MET A 54 -2.58 45.96 16.85
C MET A 54 -3.95 46.17 17.48
N GLN A 55 -4.34 45.41 18.52
CA GLN A 55 -5.69 45.50 19.10
C GLN A 55 -6.00 46.88 19.69
N SER A 56 -5.03 47.48 20.36
CA SER A 56 -5.17 48.80 21.02
C SER A 56 -4.95 50.00 20.05
N MET A 57 -4.54 49.77 18.82
CA MET A 57 -4.22 50.78 17.84
C MET A 57 -5.46 51.28 17.10
N THR A 58 -5.46 52.57 16.72
CA THR A 58 -6.43 53.13 15.80
C THR A 58 -6.27 52.59 14.38
N ALA A 59 -7.26 52.77 13.50
CA ALA A 59 -7.21 52.30 12.13
C ALA A 59 -6.02 52.88 11.31
N VAL A 60 -5.58 54.12 11.64
CA VAL A 60 -4.44 54.76 11.02
C VAL A 60 -3.14 54.11 11.48
N GLU A 61 -3.00 53.98 12.81
CA GLU A 61 -1.83 53.34 13.41
C GLU A 61 -1.65 51.88 12.99
N ARG A 62 -2.73 51.09 12.87
CA ARG A 62 -2.70 49.72 12.34
C ARG A 62 -2.12 49.67 10.94
N ARG A 63 -2.52 50.60 10.02
CA ARG A 63 -1.98 50.66 8.68
C ARG A 63 -0.49 51.04 8.67
N GLN A 64 -0.13 52.01 9.53
CA GLN A 64 1.28 52.42 9.65
C GLN A 64 2.14 51.28 10.22
N ALA A 65 1.67 50.58 11.26
CA ALA A 65 2.35 49.43 11.83
C ALA A 65 2.49 48.29 10.81
N ALA A 66 1.42 47.98 10.06
CA ALA A 66 1.49 46.94 9.00
C ALA A 66 2.51 47.32 7.89
N ASN A 67 2.55 48.60 7.49
CA ASN A 67 3.50 49.06 6.49
C ASN A 67 4.95 49.08 7.01
N LEU A 68 5.16 49.48 8.29
CA LEU A 68 6.47 49.46 8.92
C LEU A 68 7.01 48.03 9.04
N TRP A 69 6.23 47.17 9.71
CA TRP A 69 6.60 45.77 9.89
C TRP A 69 6.75 45.05 8.52
N GLY A 70 5.87 45.35 7.57
CA GLY A 70 5.98 44.78 6.22
C GLY A 70 7.32 45.10 5.56
N ARG A 71 7.82 46.33 5.68
CA ARG A 71 9.15 46.72 5.15
C ARG A 71 10.30 46.10 5.94
N LEU A 72 10.22 46.12 7.28
CA LEU A 72 11.28 45.57 8.13
C LEU A 72 11.43 44.05 8.01
N LEU A 73 10.32 43.35 7.84
CA LEU A 73 10.29 41.88 7.82
C LEU A 73 10.35 41.31 6.40
N GLY A 74 10.22 42.15 5.39
CA GLY A 74 10.10 41.69 4.01
C GLY A 74 8.82 40.89 3.72
N ILE A 75 7.77 41.09 4.55
CA ILE A 75 6.49 40.41 4.43
C ILE A 75 5.40 41.44 4.11
N PRO A 76 4.76 41.43 2.94
CA PRO A 76 3.64 42.33 2.64
C PRO A 76 2.48 42.08 3.62
N LEU A 77 2.33 42.97 4.60
CA LEU A 77 1.29 42.90 5.64
C LEU A 77 0.13 43.85 5.29
N ARG A 78 -1.11 43.39 5.45
CA ARG A 78 -2.32 44.17 5.25
C ARG A 78 -3.34 43.88 6.33
N VAL A 79 -4.06 44.90 6.77
CA VAL A 79 -5.23 44.75 7.65
C VAL A 79 -6.47 44.88 6.79
N ARG A 80 -7.32 43.85 6.80
CA ARG A 80 -8.55 43.77 5.99
C ARG A 80 -9.74 43.42 6.89
N THR A 81 -10.94 43.66 6.38
CA THR A 81 -12.15 43.11 7.01
C THR A 81 -12.28 41.63 6.61
N LEU A 82 -12.91 40.86 7.48
CA LEU A 82 -13.12 39.44 7.24
C LEU A 82 -13.96 39.18 5.95
N SER A 83 -14.87 40.12 5.63
CA SER A 83 -15.66 40.09 4.40
C SER A 83 -14.85 40.28 3.12
N ASP A 84 -13.68 40.94 3.21
CA ASP A 84 -12.80 41.18 2.06
C ASP A 84 -11.84 39.98 1.80
N VAL A 85 -11.88 39.00 2.69
CA VAL A 85 -11.08 37.80 2.62
C VAL A 85 -12.02 36.63 2.28
N ASN A 86 -11.87 36.10 1.08
CA ASN A 86 -12.73 35.00 0.62
C ASN A 86 -12.27 33.66 1.22
N LEU A 87 -12.65 33.42 2.49
CA LEU A 87 -12.36 32.18 3.22
C LEU A 87 -13.57 31.24 3.23
N ASP A 88 -13.31 29.94 3.18
CA ASP A 88 -14.36 28.93 3.43
C ASP A 88 -14.94 29.08 4.85
N SER A 89 -16.20 28.77 5.02
CA SER A 89 -16.94 28.88 6.30
C SER A 89 -16.25 28.11 7.45
N ARG A 90 -15.57 27.02 7.17
CA ARG A 90 -14.78 26.26 8.15
C ARG A 90 -13.53 27.01 8.60
N LEU A 91 -12.83 27.63 7.66
CA LEU A 91 -11.64 28.43 7.92
C LEU A 91 -12.02 29.71 8.68
N GLU A 92 -13.10 30.37 8.28
CA GLU A 92 -13.64 31.52 9.00
C GLU A 92 -13.94 31.18 10.46
N ALA A 93 -14.61 30.05 10.72
CA ALA A 93 -14.90 29.62 12.09
C ALA A 93 -13.63 29.29 12.89
N ARG A 94 -12.56 28.80 12.27
CA ARG A 94 -11.24 28.58 12.91
C ARG A 94 -10.58 29.91 13.26
N LEU A 95 -10.60 30.87 12.34
CA LEU A 95 -10.03 32.20 12.53
C LEU A 95 -10.72 32.97 13.66
N LEU A 96 -12.06 32.92 13.71
CA LEU A 96 -12.85 33.54 14.78
C LEU A 96 -12.57 32.93 16.16
N ARG A 97 -12.11 31.68 16.23
CA ARG A 97 -11.63 31.05 17.48
C ARG A 97 -10.20 31.47 17.83
N GLY A 98 -9.59 32.41 17.10
CA GLY A 98 -8.24 32.89 17.34
C GLY A 98 -7.12 32.00 16.81
N GLN A 99 -7.45 31.04 15.93
CA GLN A 99 -6.44 30.27 15.25
C GLN A 99 -5.82 31.08 14.12
N VAL A 100 -4.50 30.95 13.93
CA VAL A 100 -3.80 31.50 12.78
C VAL A 100 -3.92 30.47 11.66
N LEU A 101 -4.33 30.92 10.49
CA LEU A 101 -4.48 30.09 9.30
C LEU A 101 -3.39 30.37 8.31
N VAL A 102 -3.02 29.36 7.55
CA VAL A 102 -2.06 29.47 6.44
C VAL A 102 -2.69 28.84 5.22
N GLU A 103 -2.83 29.61 4.15
CA GLU A 103 -3.38 29.16 2.88
C GLU A 103 -2.34 29.28 1.78
N SER A 104 -2.16 28.22 1.02
CA SER A 104 -1.22 28.21 -0.11
C SER A 104 -1.97 28.59 -1.39
N LEU A 105 -1.82 29.85 -1.83
CA LEU A 105 -2.46 30.35 -3.03
C LEU A 105 -1.66 30.02 -4.31
N HIS A 106 -0.34 29.85 -4.19
CA HIS A 106 0.58 29.51 -5.30
C HIS A 106 1.74 28.66 -4.78
N PRO A 107 2.37 27.83 -5.61
CA PRO A 107 3.58 27.11 -5.22
C PRO A 107 4.67 28.07 -4.71
N GLY A 108 5.09 27.90 -3.45
CA GLY A 108 6.13 28.72 -2.83
C GLY A 108 5.68 30.02 -2.16
N ARG A 109 4.41 30.41 -2.29
CA ARG A 109 3.85 31.59 -1.60
C ARG A 109 2.65 31.22 -0.77
N VAL A 110 2.65 31.59 0.50
CA VAL A 110 1.56 31.32 1.44
C VAL A 110 1.02 32.60 2.01
N THR A 111 -0.28 32.70 2.18
CA THR A 111 -0.93 33.82 2.88
C THR A 111 -1.30 33.35 4.28
N VAL A 112 -0.85 34.12 5.28
CA VAL A 112 -1.13 33.89 6.70
C VAL A 112 -2.23 34.83 7.14
N PHE A 113 -3.22 34.31 7.90
CA PHE A 113 -4.35 35.07 8.43
C PHE A 113 -4.34 35.00 9.95
N ALA A 114 -4.44 36.15 10.60
CA ALA A 114 -4.59 36.25 12.07
C ALA A 114 -5.67 37.27 12.44
N LEU A 115 -6.53 36.91 13.38
CA LEU A 115 -7.61 37.77 13.86
C LEU A 115 -7.04 38.90 14.74
N VAL A 116 -7.25 40.14 14.34
CA VAL A 116 -6.87 41.34 15.12
C VAL A 116 -7.99 41.72 16.12
N SER A 117 -9.22 41.79 15.61
CA SER A 117 -10.38 42.15 16.43
C SER A 117 -11.58 41.31 16.02
N SER A 118 -12.18 40.64 16.99
CA SER A 118 -13.42 39.88 16.76
C SER A 118 -14.64 40.82 16.67
N SER A 119 -14.67 41.92 17.40
CA SER A 119 -15.77 42.91 17.35
C SER A 119 -15.83 43.59 15.98
N ASP A 120 -14.69 44.01 15.45
CA ASP A 120 -14.60 44.74 14.20
C ASP A 120 -14.40 43.78 12.97
N ARG A 121 -14.32 42.49 13.25
CA ARG A 121 -14.03 41.43 12.22
C ARG A 121 -12.81 41.78 11.39
N LEU A 122 -11.74 42.25 12.02
CA LEU A 122 -10.49 42.64 11.35
C LEU A 122 -9.48 41.51 11.38
N VAL A 123 -8.82 41.32 10.25
CA VAL A 123 -7.85 40.28 10.01
C VAL A 123 -6.55 40.88 9.50
N LEU A 124 -5.43 40.50 10.12
CA LEU A 124 -4.09 40.73 9.59
C LEU A 124 -3.78 39.64 8.58
N THR A 125 -3.42 40.05 7.36
CA THR A 125 -2.97 39.15 6.31
C THR A 125 -1.51 39.44 5.96
N GLY A 126 -0.72 38.39 5.71
CA GLY A 126 0.67 38.52 5.29
C GLY A 126 1.03 37.49 4.25
N ASP A 127 1.64 37.93 3.14
CA ASP A 127 2.11 37.05 2.08
C ASP A 127 3.58 36.69 2.33
N VAL A 128 3.89 35.40 2.53
CA VAL A 128 5.21 34.90 2.91
C VAL A 128 5.74 33.94 1.83
N GLU A 129 6.94 34.21 1.32
CA GLU A 129 7.58 33.37 0.30
C GLU A 129 8.54 32.34 0.91
N GLN A 130 9.35 32.76 1.87
CA GLN A 130 10.28 31.89 2.61
C GLN A 130 9.83 31.78 4.07
N LEU A 131 8.81 30.95 4.31
CA LEU A 131 8.07 30.93 5.57
C LEU A 131 8.98 30.79 6.80
N SER A 132 9.92 29.84 6.79
CA SER A 132 10.75 29.55 7.97
C SER A 132 11.71 30.71 8.29
N GLU A 133 12.40 31.24 7.29
CA GLU A 133 13.42 32.26 7.49
C GLU A 133 12.82 33.64 7.78
N GLN A 134 11.83 34.06 6.98
CA GLN A 134 11.17 35.36 7.17
C GLN A 134 10.43 35.41 8.49
N LEU A 135 9.72 34.34 8.87
CA LEU A 135 9.04 34.27 10.16
C LEU A 135 10.00 34.20 11.34
N ALA A 136 11.12 33.48 11.21
CA ALA A 136 12.13 33.45 12.25
C ALA A 136 12.71 34.85 12.53
N ARG A 137 13.09 35.59 11.49
CA ARG A 137 13.55 36.96 11.61
C ARG A 137 12.48 37.88 12.19
N ALA A 138 11.23 37.75 11.71
CA ALA A 138 10.09 38.50 12.21
C ALA A 138 9.85 38.24 13.71
N THR A 139 9.90 36.98 14.10
CA THR A 139 9.71 36.59 15.52
C THR A 139 10.78 37.19 16.41
N VAL A 140 12.04 37.07 16.00
CA VAL A 140 13.18 37.62 16.73
C VAL A 140 13.05 39.14 16.88
N TYR A 141 12.78 39.85 15.79
CA TYR A 141 12.62 41.28 15.79
C TYR A 141 11.48 41.75 16.73
N LEU A 142 10.30 41.16 16.64
CA LEU A 142 9.16 41.53 17.45
C LEU A 142 9.37 41.21 18.95
N LEU A 143 10.02 40.08 19.22
CA LEU A 143 10.33 39.71 20.63
C LEU A 143 11.38 40.62 21.23
N ILE A 144 12.40 41.03 20.47
CA ILE A 144 13.39 41.99 20.92
C ILE A 144 12.74 43.35 21.22
N ASP A 145 11.89 43.85 20.31
CA ASP A 145 11.15 45.12 20.51
C ASP A 145 10.28 45.07 21.77
N GLU A 146 9.67 43.94 22.07
CA GLU A 146 8.88 43.74 23.28
C GLU A 146 9.78 43.65 24.52
N LEU A 147 10.90 42.89 24.46
CA LEU A 147 11.79 42.66 25.61
C LEU A 147 12.61 43.89 26.00
N VAL A 148 12.98 44.75 25.07
CA VAL A 148 13.72 45.99 25.34
C VAL A 148 12.94 46.95 26.27
N ARG A 149 11.63 46.85 26.34
CA ARG A 149 10.77 47.66 27.22
C ARG A 149 10.88 47.27 28.69
N TYR A 150 11.52 46.14 29.00
CA TYR A 150 11.66 45.62 30.39
C TYR A 150 13.13 45.66 30.82
N PRO A 151 13.38 45.80 32.14
CA PRO A 151 14.72 45.69 32.68
C PRO A 151 15.39 44.38 32.31
N GLN A 152 16.70 44.37 32.11
CA GLN A 152 17.45 43.19 31.67
C GLN A 152 17.26 41.95 32.55
N GLU A 153 17.00 42.14 33.84
CA GLU A 153 16.79 41.09 34.85
C GLU A 153 15.45 40.37 34.66
N GLU A 154 14.44 41.08 34.15
CA GLU A 154 13.08 40.59 33.95
C GLU A 154 12.88 39.96 32.57
N GLN A 155 13.77 40.23 31.61
CA GLN A 155 13.65 39.78 30.23
C GLN A 155 13.50 38.22 30.08
N PRO A 156 14.25 37.39 30.85
CA PRO A 156 14.07 35.93 30.74
C PRO A 156 12.68 35.47 31.22
N GLN A 157 12.16 36.03 32.29
CA GLN A 157 10.82 35.72 32.77
C GLN A 157 9.76 36.16 31.76
N ARG A 158 9.93 37.37 31.22
CA ARG A 158 9.02 37.93 30.22
C ARG A 158 9.00 37.08 28.94
N LEU A 159 10.16 36.62 28.47
CA LEU A 159 10.20 35.68 27.34
C LEU A 159 9.42 34.41 27.65
N ALA A 160 9.53 33.85 28.86
CA ALA A 160 8.79 32.65 29.24
C ALA A 160 7.27 32.88 29.21
N GLU A 161 6.80 34.05 29.67
CA GLU A 161 5.40 34.44 29.62
C GLU A 161 4.91 34.57 28.16
N LEU A 162 5.69 35.26 27.30
CA LEU A 162 5.37 35.41 25.88
C LEU A 162 5.29 34.06 25.16
N LYS A 163 6.25 33.16 25.44
CA LYS A 163 6.23 31.78 24.91
C LYS A 163 4.95 31.05 25.28
N LYS A 164 4.55 31.09 26.54
CA LYS A 164 3.34 30.46 27.04
C LYS A 164 2.06 31.07 26.45
N ARG A 165 2.04 32.39 26.28
CA ARG A 165 0.86 33.14 25.82
C ARG A 165 0.61 32.93 24.31
N TYR A 166 1.66 33.00 23.48
CA TYR A 166 1.51 33.02 22.04
C TYR A 166 1.82 31.69 21.38
N GLY A 167 2.52 30.75 22.03
CA GLY A 167 2.81 29.42 21.52
C GLY A 167 3.57 29.49 20.19
N PHE A 168 4.82 29.90 20.25
CA PHE A 168 5.69 29.93 19.05
C PHE A 168 6.05 28.53 18.60
N GLY A 169 6.13 28.32 17.28
CA GLY A 169 6.54 27.06 16.67
C GLY A 169 8.05 26.81 16.70
N TYR A 170 8.81 27.69 17.36
CA TYR A 170 10.27 27.61 17.49
C TYR A 170 10.65 27.49 18.96
N GLU A 171 11.80 26.87 19.21
CA GLU A 171 12.47 27.03 20.49
C GLU A 171 13.06 28.42 20.57
N LEU A 172 12.74 29.12 21.66
CA LEU A 172 13.20 30.47 21.94
C LEU A 172 13.95 30.45 23.26
N SER A 173 15.14 31.01 23.29
CA SER A 173 15.96 31.13 24.51
C SER A 173 16.75 32.43 24.51
N LEU A 174 17.06 32.90 25.70
CA LEU A 174 18.03 33.98 25.91
C LEU A 174 19.35 33.35 26.37
N LEU A 175 20.41 33.63 25.66
CA LEU A 175 21.77 33.21 25.99
C LEU A 175 22.59 34.44 26.39
N ARG A 176 23.56 34.24 27.29
CA ARG A 176 24.58 35.26 27.49
C ARG A 176 25.51 35.30 26.28
N ARG A 177 25.98 36.52 25.92
CA ARG A 177 26.88 36.71 24.79
C ARG A 177 28.10 35.79 24.83
N ASP A 178 28.63 35.53 26.01
CA ASP A 178 29.82 34.68 26.19
C ASP A 178 29.51 33.17 25.97
N SER A 179 28.25 32.79 26.04
CA SER A 179 27.81 31.38 25.96
C SER A 179 27.43 30.93 24.55
N ALA A 180 27.27 31.86 23.60
CA ALA A 180 26.85 31.56 22.23
C ALA A 180 28.02 30.95 21.45
N SER A 181 27.80 29.80 20.85
CA SER A 181 28.77 29.14 19.95
C SER A 181 28.74 29.78 18.57
N LEU A 182 29.32 30.98 18.47
CA LEU A 182 29.41 31.76 17.23
C LEU A 182 30.88 31.96 16.89
N ASP A 183 31.19 32.03 15.59
CA ASP A 183 32.52 32.40 15.12
C ASP A 183 32.76 33.94 15.25
N ASP A 184 33.97 34.39 15.02
CA ASP A 184 34.36 35.79 15.26
C ASP A 184 33.70 36.74 14.25
N ASP A 185 33.40 36.31 13.04
CA ASP A 185 32.68 37.11 12.06
C ASP A 185 31.19 37.23 12.41
N GLN A 186 30.58 36.13 12.84
CA GLN A 186 29.22 36.10 13.35
C GLN A 186 29.04 36.98 14.59
N ARG A 187 30.01 36.97 15.50
CA ARG A 187 29.99 37.84 16.68
C ARG A 187 30.06 39.32 16.32
N ARG A 188 30.94 39.68 15.39
CA ARG A 188 31.08 41.05 14.91
C ARG A 188 29.78 41.56 14.31
N ARG A 189 29.18 40.81 13.42
CA ARG A 189 27.91 41.14 12.80
C ARG A 189 26.78 41.26 13.82
N LEU A 190 26.76 40.39 14.84
CA LEU A 190 25.81 40.46 15.92
C LEU A 190 25.96 41.71 16.75
N ASP A 191 27.21 42.16 16.99
CA ASP A 191 27.52 43.41 17.72
C ASP A 191 27.18 44.65 16.88
N GLU A 192 27.19 44.58 15.56
CA GLU A 192 26.70 45.59 14.65
C GLU A 192 25.16 45.67 14.58
N GLY A 193 24.46 44.76 15.29
CA GLY A 193 23.01 44.72 15.37
C GLY A 193 22.35 43.84 14.28
N ASP A 194 23.14 43.07 13.52
CA ASP A 194 22.64 42.17 12.52
C ASP A 194 22.02 40.89 13.15
N THR A 195 21.06 40.31 12.45
CA THR A 195 20.58 38.98 12.74
C THR A 195 21.49 37.94 12.06
N VAL A 196 22.09 37.07 12.84
CA VAL A 196 23.04 36.05 12.39
C VAL A 196 22.36 34.70 12.29
N MET A 197 22.61 33.98 11.21
CA MET A 197 22.20 32.58 11.05
C MET A 197 23.43 31.70 11.14
N ALA A 198 23.39 30.70 12.00
CA ALA A 198 24.43 29.72 12.15
C ALA A 198 23.87 28.29 12.09
N LEU A 199 24.65 27.40 11.50
CA LEU A 199 24.33 25.97 11.55
C LEU A 199 24.56 25.44 12.96
N ASP A 200 23.67 24.58 13.42
CA ASP A 200 23.86 23.84 14.67
C ASP A 200 25.11 22.95 14.58
N ARG A 201 25.68 22.56 15.72
CA ARG A 201 26.87 21.69 15.79
C ARG A 201 26.74 20.37 15.03
N GLY A 202 25.51 19.89 14.79
CA GLY A 202 25.21 18.72 13.98
C GLY A 202 25.15 18.97 12.47
N GLY A 203 25.11 20.22 12.01
CA GLY A 203 24.96 20.57 10.59
C GLY A 203 23.56 20.40 10.03
N ASP A 204 22.59 19.91 10.83
CA ASP A 204 21.26 19.50 10.37
C ASP A 204 20.20 20.58 10.51
N ALA A 205 20.50 21.66 11.23
CA ALA A 205 19.53 22.71 11.52
C ALA A 205 20.17 24.09 11.58
N ILE A 206 19.39 25.10 11.22
CA ILE A 206 19.78 26.52 11.29
C ILE A 206 19.26 27.11 12.59
N ARG A 207 20.07 27.88 13.26
CA ARG A 207 19.69 28.73 14.40
C ARG A 207 19.85 30.20 14.04
N VAL A 208 18.92 30.99 14.52
CA VAL A 208 18.92 32.44 14.31
C VAL A 208 19.29 33.12 15.64
N PHE A 209 20.25 34.04 15.57
CA PHE A 209 20.75 34.80 16.71
C PHE A 209 20.56 36.30 16.47
N ALA A 210 20.16 37.02 17.46
CA ALA A 210 20.11 38.46 17.43
C ALA A 210 20.41 39.04 18.83
N ALA A 211 21.23 40.09 18.88
CA ALA A 211 21.58 40.75 20.15
C ALA A 211 20.45 41.67 20.62
N ILE A 212 20.23 41.71 21.94
CA ILE A 212 19.34 42.69 22.54
C ILE A 212 20.21 43.88 22.94
N ALA A 213 19.99 45.02 22.29
CA ALA A 213 20.80 46.23 22.51
C ALA A 213 20.81 46.66 23.98
N GLY A 214 22.01 47.02 24.48
CA GLY A 214 22.17 47.48 25.87
C GLY A 214 22.09 46.41 26.94
N THR A 215 22.02 45.11 26.57
CA THR A 215 21.93 43.99 27.48
C THR A 215 22.98 42.92 27.19
N PRO A 216 23.29 42.00 28.14
CA PRO A 216 24.19 40.87 27.88
C PRO A 216 23.51 39.71 27.13
N TRP A 217 22.26 39.87 26.72
CA TRP A 217 21.46 38.80 26.16
C TRP A 217 21.51 38.73 24.65
N ILE A 218 21.55 37.53 24.15
CA ILE A 218 21.34 37.17 22.76
C ILE A 218 20.07 36.35 22.69
N MET A 219 19.13 36.76 21.84
CA MET A 219 17.98 35.95 21.49
C MET A 219 18.41 34.87 20.54
N GLN A 220 18.18 33.60 20.93
CA GLN A 220 18.36 32.43 20.05
C GLN A 220 17.00 31.89 19.68
N LEU A 221 16.81 31.65 18.41
CA LEU A 221 15.63 30.99 17.85
C LEU A 221 16.08 29.77 17.03
N GLY A 222 15.40 28.67 17.20
CA GLY A 222 15.67 27.42 16.50
C GLY A 222 16.01 26.28 17.45
N PRO A 223 16.26 25.09 16.93
CA PRO A 223 16.68 24.80 15.54
C PRO A 223 15.51 24.89 14.54
N LEU A 224 15.81 25.50 13.39
CA LEU A 224 14.93 25.48 12.24
C LEU A 224 15.19 24.18 11.47
N TYR A 225 14.41 23.14 11.76
CA TYR A 225 14.51 21.89 11.04
C TYR A 225 13.84 22.01 9.66
N GLN A 226 14.53 21.55 8.63
CA GLN A 226 13.85 21.29 7.37
C GLN A 226 12.92 20.09 7.57
N MET A 227 11.66 20.28 7.25
CA MET A 227 10.68 19.18 7.33
C MET A 227 11.10 18.07 6.38
N ASN A 228 11.47 16.91 6.92
CA ASN A 228 11.73 15.74 6.09
C ASN A 228 10.38 15.21 5.56
N PRO A 229 10.11 15.36 4.25
CA PRO A 229 8.84 14.93 3.67
C PRO A 229 8.67 13.41 3.68
N TYR A 230 9.77 12.66 3.83
CA TYR A 230 9.80 11.20 3.78
C TYR A 230 10.43 10.59 5.04
N PRO A 231 9.73 10.56 6.18
CA PRO A 231 10.25 9.93 7.38
C PRO A 231 10.48 8.43 7.13
N ALA A 232 11.68 7.95 7.45
CA ALA A 232 12.08 6.56 7.18
C ALA A 232 11.10 5.54 7.79
N GLN A 233 10.52 5.84 8.94
CA GLN A 233 9.54 4.99 9.60
C GLN A 233 8.27 4.78 8.76
N LEU A 234 7.78 5.83 8.10
CA LEU A 234 6.59 5.76 7.25
C LEU A 234 6.88 4.98 5.95
N LEU A 235 8.06 5.19 5.36
CA LEU A 235 8.52 4.44 4.19
C LEU A 235 8.65 2.94 4.50
N LEU A 236 9.22 2.60 5.66
CA LEU A 236 9.32 1.21 6.13
C LEU A 236 7.94 0.58 6.34
N LEU A 237 7.01 1.30 6.94
CA LEU A 237 5.65 0.80 7.17
C LEU A 237 4.92 0.52 5.86
N ILE A 238 5.00 1.44 4.89
CA ILE A 238 4.41 1.26 3.55
C ILE A 238 5.08 0.10 2.82
N GLY A 239 6.41 -0.02 2.92
CA GLY A 239 7.17 -1.13 2.33
C GLY A 239 6.77 -2.48 2.92
N LEU A 240 6.64 -2.59 4.25
CA LEU A 240 6.17 -3.80 4.94
C LEU A 240 4.74 -4.17 4.55
N LEU A 241 3.84 -3.19 4.51
CA LEU A 241 2.44 -3.41 4.10
C LEU A 241 2.37 -3.91 2.66
N GLY A 242 3.13 -3.28 1.76
CA GLY A 242 3.23 -3.69 0.36
C GLY A 242 3.77 -5.11 0.20
N LEU A 243 4.84 -5.45 0.90
CA LEU A 243 5.43 -6.79 0.88
C LEU A 243 4.45 -7.84 1.41
N SER A 244 3.72 -7.53 2.49
CA SER A 244 2.69 -8.42 3.05
C SER A 244 1.55 -8.66 2.07
N LEU A 245 1.10 -7.63 1.36
CA LEU A 245 0.02 -7.73 0.38
C LEU A 245 0.46 -8.56 -0.84
N ILE A 246 1.69 -8.37 -1.31
CA ILE A 246 2.28 -9.19 -2.39
C ILE A 246 2.38 -10.64 -1.94
N GLY A 247 2.91 -10.91 -0.74
CA GLY A 247 3.02 -12.25 -0.16
C GLY A 247 1.67 -12.95 -0.05
N LEU A 248 0.65 -12.25 0.43
CA LEU A 248 -0.71 -12.77 0.51
C LEU A 248 -1.28 -13.11 -0.88
N THR A 249 -1.08 -12.23 -1.86
CA THR A 249 -1.57 -12.46 -3.24
C THR A 249 -0.90 -13.68 -3.86
N VAL A 250 0.43 -13.80 -3.73
CA VAL A 250 1.17 -14.97 -4.21
C VAL A 250 0.70 -16.23 -3.51
N TYR A 251 0.54 -16.19 -2.19
CA TYR A 251 0.03 -17.32 -1.41
C TYR A 251 -1.35 -17.79 -1.90
N LEU A 252 -2.29 -16.86 -2.11
CA LEU A 252 -3.64 -17.19 -2.60
C LEU A 252 -3.61 -17.80 -4.01
N LEU A 253 -2.78 -17.27 -4.90
CA LEU A 253 -2.65 -17.79 -6.27
C LEU A 253 -2.00 -19.18 -6.29
N VAL A 254 -0.97 -19.39 -5.48
CA VAL A 254 -0.27 -20.69 -5.39
C VAL A 254 -1.16 -21.74 -4.71
N SER A 255 -1.88 -21.38 -3.66
CA SER A 255 -2.80 -22.32 -2.97
C SER A 255 -3.93 -22.79 -3.88
N GLN A 256 -4.49 -21.91 -4.72
CA GLN A 256 -5.47 -22.31 -5.72
C GLN A 256 -4.90 -23.30 -6.75
N LEU A 257 -3.67 -23.07 -7.20
CA LEU A 257 -2.98 -23.96 -8.12
C LEU A 257 -2.72 -25.33 -7.49
N GLU A 258 -2.23 -25.34 -6.25
CA GLU A 258 -1.96 -26.55 -5.50
C GLU A 258 -3.23 -27.39 -5.29
N GLN A 259 -4.34 -26.74 -4.92
CA GLN A 259 -5.61 -27.41 -4.75
C GLN A 259 -6.05 -28.13 -6.04
N ARG A 260 -5.97 -27.48 -7.18
CA ARG A 260 -6.32 -28.07 -8.50
C ARG A 260 -5.42 -29.24 -8.88
N LEU A 261 -4.13 -29.16 -8.56
CA LEU A 261 -3.19 -30.27 -8.80
C LEU A 261 -3.49 -31.46 -7.89
N ARG A 262 -3.84 -31.23 -6.63
CA ARG A 262 -4.28 -32.29 -5.69
C ARG A 262 -5.57 -32.97 -6.14
N GLU A 263 -6.52 -32.23 -6.71
CA GLU A 263 -7.75 -32.79 -7.26
C GLU A 263 -7.45 -33.73 -8.45
N LEU A 264 -6.50 -33.37 -9.31
CA LEU A 264 -6.04 -34.19 -10.43
C LEU A 264 -5.31 -35.45 -9.95
N GLU A 265 -4.41 -35.32 -8.97
CA GLU A 265 -3.71 -36.43 -8.33
C GLU A 265 -4.70 -37.40 -7.65
N GLY A 266 -5.69 -36.88 -6.94
CA GLY A 266 -6.73 -37.68 -6.31
C GLY A 266 -7.59 -38.45 -7.32
N ALA A 267 -7.97 -37.84 -8.44
CA ALA A 267 -8.68 -38.51 -9.52
C ALA A 267 -7.84 -39.61 -10.17
N ALA A 268 -6.54 -39.34 -10.41
CA ALA A 268 -5.61 -40.33 -10.98
C ALA A 268 -5.46 -41.54 -10.02
N THR A 269 -5.31 -41.31 -8.73
CA THR A 269 -5.21 -42.39 -7.74
C THR A 269 -6.49 -43.22 -7.67
N ARG A 270 -7.66 -42.60 -7.75
CA ARG A 270 -8.96 -43.32 -7.79
C ARG A 270 -9.09 -44.19 -9.03
N ILE A 271 -8.72 -43.69 -10.24
CA ILE A 271 -8.72 -44.44 -11.46
C ILE A 271 -7.76 -45.64 -11.39
N ALA A 272 -6.57 -45.42 -10.83
CA ALA A 272 -5.59 -46.50 -10.63
C ALA A 272 -6.11 -47.57 -9.63
N GLY A 273 -6.93 -47.16 -8.66
CA GLY A 273 -7.62 -48.07 -7.74
C GLY A 273 -8.85 -48.77 -8.32
N GLY A 274 -9.20 -48.51 -9.59
CA GLY A 274 -10.33 -49.20 -10.27
C GLY A 274 -11.62 -48.39 -10.35
N ASP A 275 -11.67 -47.20 -9.76
CA ASP A 275 -12.80 -46.25 -9.89
C ASP A 275 -12.71 -45.47 -11.20
N LEU A 276 -13.14 -46.10 -12.26
CA LEU A 276 -13.08 -45.57 -13.63
C LEU A 276 -14.06 -44.38 -13.85
N GLU A 277 -14.96 -44.10 -12.92
CA GLU A 277 -15.90 -42.97 -12.98
C GLU A 277 -15.32 -41.69 -12.40
N ALA A 278 -14.19 -41.78 -11.70
CA ALA A 278 -13.52 -40.61 -11.15
C ALA A 278 -13.19 -39.60 -12.27
N ARG A 279 -13.53 -38.34 -12.02
CA ARG A 279 -13.23 -37.25 -12.95
C ARG A 279 -12.67 -36.07 -12.15
N VAL A 280 -11.84 -35.29 -12.82
CA VAL A 280 -11.39 -33.99 -12.31
C VAL A 280 -12.46 -32.96 -12.63
N PRO A 281 -12.88 -32.09 -11.70
CA PRO A 281 -13.82 -31.03 -11.98
C PRO A 281 -13.31 -30.13 -13.11
N ASP A 282 -14.21 -29.63 -13.97
CA ASP A 282 -13.84 -28.77 -15.08
C ASP A 282 -13.28 -27.43 -14.53
N ALA A 283 -11.99 -27.28 -14.61
CA ALA A 283 -11.23 -26.26 -13.92
C ALA A 283 -10.88 -25.04 -14.80
N GLY A 284 -11.62 -24.80 -15.86
CA GLY A 284 -11.49 -23.60 -16.67
C GLY A 284 -10.58 -23.73 -17.89
N THR A 285 -10.31 -22.60 -18.55
CA THR A 285 -9.64 -22.51 -19.88
C THR A 285 -8.13 -22.34 -19.82
N ASP A 286 -7.53 -22.38 -18.63
CA ASP A 286 -6.09 -22.26 -18.43
C ASP A 286 -5.33 -23.56 -18.69
N SER A 287 -4.02 -23.59 -18.49
CA SER A 287 -3.18 -24.75 -18.76
C SER A 287 -3.53 -25.95 -17.87
N VAL A 288 -3.95 -25.72 -16.62
CA VAL A 288 -4.39 -26.79 -15.70
C VAL A 288 -5.76 -27.31 -16.12
N GLY A 289 -6.67 -26.43 -16.53
CA GLY A 289 -7.98 -26.83 -17.06
C GLY A 289 -7.86 -27.69 -18.33
N ARG A 290 -6.95 -27.34 -19.25
CA ARG A 290 -6.66 -28.17 -20.41
C ARG A 290 -6.10 -29.53 -20.04
N LEU A 291 -5.21 -29.59 -19.03
CA LEU A 291 -4.68 -30.85 -18.52
C LEU A 291 -5.78 -31.70 -17.88
N ALA A 292 -6.68 -31.11 -17.10
CA ALA A 292 -7.83 -31.76 -16.50
C ALA A 292 -8.78 -32.35 -17.59
N ALA A 293 -9.05 -31.58 -18.66
CA ALA A 293 -9.84 -32.04 -19.78
C ALA A 293 -9.18 -33.23 -20.48
N ALA A 294 -7.88 -33.15 -20.84
CA ALA A 294 -7.14 -34.25 -21.43
C ALA A 294 -7.13 -35.50 -20.53
N PHE A 295 -6.99 -35.32 -19.22
CA PHE A 295 -7.09 -36.41 -18.25
C PHE A 295 -8.47 -37.08 -18.25
N ASN A 296 -9.54 -36.29 -18.26
CA ASN A 296 -10.91 -36.81 -18.30
C ASN A 296 -11.19 -37.57 -19.63
N ASP A 297 -10.66 -37.08 -20.73
CA ASP A 297 -10.77 -37.78 -22.05
C ASP A 297 -10.01 -39.11 -22.02
N MET A 298 -8.82 -39.16 -21.46
CA MET A 298 -8.05 -40.39 -21.26
C MET A 298 -8.83 -41.39 -20.38
N ALA A 299 -9.38 -40.92 -19.25
CA ALA A 299 -10.19 -41.74 -18.35
C ALA A 299 -11.42 -42.33 -19.05
N LYS A 300 -12.10 -41.55 -19.89
CA LYS A 300 -13.22 -42.00 -20.69
C LYS A 300 -12.82 -43.05 -21.75
N HIS A 301 -11.65 -42.87 -22.35
CA HIS A 301 -11.13 -43.83 -23.30
C HIS A 301 -10.79 -45.16 -22.63
N LEU A 302 -10.09 -45.12 -21.47
CA LEU A 302 -9.78 -46.30 -20.68
C LEU A 302 -11.05 -47.05 -20.25
N GLN A 303 -12.07 -46.34 -19.81
CA GLN A 303 -13.36 -46.90 -19.42
C GLN A 303 -14.03 -47.66 -20.58
N ARG A 304 -13.97 -47.10 -21.83
CA ARG A 304 -14.50 -47.73 -23.03
C ARG A 304 -13.72 -49.01 -23.38
N LEU A 305 -12.38 -48.96 -23.35
CA LEU A 305 -11.53 -50.11 -23.64
C LEU A 305 -11.83 -51.27 -22.68
N LEU A 306 -11.92 -50.99 -21.37
CA LEU A 306 -12.23 -52.01 -20.39
C LEU A 306 -13.67 -52.58 -20.51
N ALA A 307 -14.64 -51.74 -20.94
CA ALA A 307 -15.99 -52.19 -21.22
C ALA A 307 -16.03 -53.14 -22.42
N VAL A 308 -15.36 -52.78 -23.54
CA VAL A 308 -15.23 -53.64 -24.73
C VAL A 308 -14.51 -54.96 -24.39
N GLN A 309 -13.41 -54.90 -23.60
CA GLN A 309 -12.70 -56.09 -23.17
C GLN A 309 -13.61 -57.05 -22.36
N ARG A 310 -14.41 -56.53 -21.44
CA ARG A 310 -15.37 -57.33 -20.68
C ARG A 310 -16.45 -57.96 -21.55
N GLU A 311 -16.95 -57.19 -22.55
CA GLU A 311 -17.93 -57.71 -23.49
C GLU A 311 -17.37 -58.85 -24.32
N ILE A 312 -16.13 -58.69 -24.86
CA ILE A 312 -15.42 -59.76 -25.60
C ILE A 312 -15.26 -61.01 -24.73
N VAL A 313 -14.73 -60.84 -23.49
CA VAL A 313 -14.56 -61.98 -22.57
C VAL A 313 -15.90 -62.69 -22.27
N SER A 314 -16.98 -61.93 -22.09
CA SER A 314 -18.31 -62.47 -21.87
C SER A 314 -18.87 -63.21 -23.09
N ALA A 315 -18.72 -62.64 -24.28
CA ALA A 315 -19.14 -63.29 -25.55
C ALA A 315 -18.38 -64.59 -25.77
N VAL A 316 -17.06 -64.57 -25.57
CA VAL A 316 -16.20 -65.75 -25.71
C VAL A 316 -16.63 -66.85 -24.72
N ALA A 317 -16.82 -66.48 -23.46
CA ALA A 317 -17.25 -67.47 -22.48
C ALA A 317 -18.61 -68.09 -22.82
N HIS A 318 -19.48 -67.32 -23.50
CA HIS A 318 -20.77 -67.84 -23.95
C HIS A 318 -20.61 -68.80 -25.15
N GLU A 319 -19.83 -68.38 -26.18
CA GLU A 319 -19.57 -69.19 -27.39
C GLU A 319 -18.77 -70.46 -27.08
N LEU A 320 -17.88 -70.49 -26.12
CA LEU A 320 -17.16 -71.67 -25.66
C LEU A 320 -18.04 -72.65 -24.87
N ARG A 321 -19.03 -72.17 -24.10
CA ARG A 321 -19.88 -73.01 -23.27
C ARG A 321 -20.70 -73.98 -24.08
N THR A 322 -21.18 -73.60 -25.23
CA THR A 322 -22.09 -74.39 -26.09
C THR A 322 -21.39 -75.67 -26.62
N PRO A 323 -20.21 -75.57 -27.32
CA PRO A 323 -19.49 -76.75 -27.78
C PRO A 323 -18.99 -77.65 -26.68
N VAL A 324 -18.55 -77.04 -25.54
CA VAL A 324 -18.16 -77.82 -24.37
C VAL A 324 -19.35 -78.63 -23.78
N ALA A 325 -20.57 -78.07 -23.75
CA ALA A 325 -21.75 -78.79 -23.30
C ALA A 325 -22.13 -79.90 -24.30
N ARG A 326 -21.98 -79.69 -25.63
CA ARG A 326 -22.17 -80.71 -26.67
C ARG A 326 -21.15 -81.82 -26.54
N LEU A 327 -19.88 -81.53 -26.35
CA LEU A 327 -18.81 -82.51 -26.09
C LEU A 327 -19.12 -83.34 -24.86
N ARG A 328 -19.55 -82.75 -23.77
CA ARG A 328 -19.92 -83.47 -22.54
C ARG A 328 -21.09 -84.39 -22.74
N PHE A 329 -22.13 -83.95 -23.46
CA PHE A 329 -23.28 -84.78 -23.87
C PHE A 329 -22.87 -85.91 -24.79
N GLY A 330 -22.05 -85.64 -25.80
CA GLY A 330 -21.51 -86.63 -26.73
C GLY A 330 -20.69 -87.71 -26.02
N LEU A 331 -19.87 -87.29 -25.01
CA LEU A 331 -19.10 -88.21 -24.18
C LEU A 331 -19.98 -89.18 -23.37
N GLU A 332 -21.04 -88.63 -22.76
CA GLU A 332 -22.00 -89.39 -21.96
C GLU A 332 -22.75 -90.37 -22.85
N MET A 333 -23.25 -89.93 -24.00
CA MET A 333 -23.93 -90.79 -24.98
C MET A 333 -23.04 -91.87 -25.59
N ALA A 334 -21.77 -91.55 -25.88
CA ALA A 334 -20.77 -92.53 -26.39
C ALA A 334 -20.46 -93.62 -25.33
N GLY A 335 -20.47 -93.19 -24.00
CA GLY A 335 -20.27 -94.10 -22.91
C GLY A 335 -21.41 -95.10 -22.72
N ASP A 336 -22.64 -94.63 -22.94
CA ASP A 336 -23.87 -95.48 -22.79
C ASP A 336 -24.29 -96.23 -24.06
N ALA A 337 -23.60 -96.03 -25.17
CA ALA A 337 -23.94 -96.74 -26.47
C ALA A 337 -23.62 -98.21 -26.44
N GLU A 338 -24.63 -98.98 -26.65
CA GLU A 338 -24.54 -100.46 -26.70
C GLU A 338 -23.88 -101.00 -27.97
N ASP A 339 -24.00 -100.27 -29.06
CA ASP A 339 -23.42 -100.71 -30.34
C ASP A 339 -22.26 -99.81 -30.77
N ALA A 340 -21.30 -100.37 -31.52
CA ALA A 340 -20.10 -99.68 -32.03
C ALA A 340 -20.39 -98.58 -33.03
N ALA A 341 -21.46 -98.66 -33.83
CA ALA A 341 -21.81 -97.65 -34.84
C ALA A 341 -22.35 -96.41 -34.18
N THR A 342 -23.24 -96.54 -33.21
CA THR A 342 -23.80 -95.44 -32.44
C THR A 342 -22.70 -94.73 -31.63
N ARG A 343 -21.80 -95.48 -31.00
CA ARG A 343 -20.63 -94.91 -30.31
C ARG A 343 -19.75 -94.09 -31.26
N ARG A 344 -19.47 -94.64 -32.46
CA ARG A 344 -18.64 -93.96 -33.46
C ARG A 344 -19.30 -92.67 -33.92
N LYS A 345 -20.61 -92.64 -34.12
CA LYS A 345 -21.36 -91.45 -34.53
C LYS A 345 -21.22 -90.33 -33.48
N TYR A 346 -21.26 -90.62 -32.17
CA TYR A 346 -21.06 -89.62 -31.10
C TYR A 346 -19.63 -89.14 -31.03
N LEU A 347 -18.62 -90.01 -31.24
CA LEU A 347 -17.22 -89.67 -31.31
C LEU A 347 -16.90 -88.77 -32.52
N ASP A 348 -17.43 -89.08 -33.72
CA ASP A 348 -17.28 -88.24 -34.89
C ASP A 348 -17.96 -86.88 -34.71
N GLY A 349 -19.09 -86.79 -34.01
CA GLY A 349 -19.75 -85.54 -33.66
C GLY A 349 -18.92 -84.70 -32.66
N MET A 350 -18.23 -85.35 -31.74
CA MET A 350 -17.31 -84.67 -30.83
C MET A 350 -16.06 -84.12 -31.54
N ASP A 351 -15.55 -84.82 -32.55
CA ASP A 351 -14.41 -84.35 -33.35
C ASP A 351 -14.78 -83.08 -34.10
N VAL A 352 -15.99 -82.92 -34.63
CA VAL A 352 -16.50 -81.72 -35.26
C VAL A 352 -16.60 -80.55 -34.18
N ASP A 353 -17.08 -80.85 -32.97
CA ASP A 353 -17.17 -79.83 -31.94
C ASP A 353 -15.77 -79.40 -31.45
N ILE A 354 -14.75 -80.26 -31.52
CA ILE A 354 -13.34 -79.89 -31.20
C ILE A 354 -12.78 -78.99 -32.32
N GLU A 355 -13.03 -79.34 -33.63
CA GLU A 355 -12.61 -78.50 -34.78
C GLU A 355 -13.26 -77.10 -34.70
N ASP A 356 -14.54 -76.98 -34.27
CA ASP A 356 -15.23 -75.76 -34.06
C ASP A 356 -14.62 -74.91 -32.92
N LEU A 357 -14.20 -75.58 -31.85
CA LEU A 357 -13.47 -74.93 -30.71
C LEU A 357 -12.10 -74.41 -31.15
N ASP A 358 -11.30 -75.20 -31.91
CA ASP A 358 -10.00 -74.79 -32.42
C ASP A 358 -10.13 -73.58 -33.34
N ARG A 359 -11.15 -73.56 -34.21
CA ARG A 359 -11.44 -72.43 -35.08
C ARG A 359 -11.82 -71.15 -34.27
N LEU A 360 -12.64 -71.28 -33.22
CA LEU A 360 -13.02 -70.20 -32.34
C LEU A 360 -11.79 -69.63 -31.65
N VAL A 361 -10.88 -70.47 -31.19
CA VAL A 361 -9.64 -70.03 -30.48
C VAL A 361 -8.73 -69.32 -31.48
N ASP A 362 -8.60 -69.84 -32.73
CA ASP A 362 -7.79 -69.15 -33.73
C ASP A 362 -8.36 -67.81 -34.15
N GLU A 363 -9.67 -67.70 -34.34
CA GLU A 363 -10.34 -66.41 -34.57
C GLU A 363 -10.06 -65.38 -33.44
N MET A 364 -10.07 -65.85 -32.24
CA MET A 364 -9.76 -64.99 -31.09
C MET A 364 -8.32 -64.54 -31.04
N LEU A 365 -7.38 -65.41 -31.33
CA LEU A 365 -5.96 -65.07 -31.40
C LEU A 365 -5.68 -64.02 -32.47
N VAL A 366 -6.42 -64.07 -33.60
CA VAL A 366 -6.36 -63.05 -34.67
C VAL A 366 -6.88 -61.66 -34.10
N TYR A 367 -7.99 -61.66 -33.37
CA TYR A 367 -8.53 -60.45 -32.76
C TYR A 367 -7.56 -59.83 -31.77
N THR A 368 -6.87 -60.62 -30.97
CA THR A 368 -5.88 -60.14 -29.97
C THR A 368 -4.57 -59.66 -30.57
N ARG A 369 -4.26 -59.98 -31.83
CA ARG A 369 -3.05 -59.56 -32.57
C ARG A 369 -3.25 -58.27 -33.39
N LEU A 370 -4.49 -57.81 -33.55
CA LEU A 370 -4.84 -56.63 -34.35
C LEU A 370 -4.97 -55.37 -33.50
N GLU A 371 -4.85 -55.46 -32.18
CA GLU A 371 -4.68 -54.32 -31.25
C GLU A 371 -3.20 -54.10 -30.87
#